data_d2e6d0bcda421418379d43de13a4345c
#
_entry.id   d2e6d0bcda421418379d43de13a4345c
#
_cell.length_a   1.000
_cell.length_b   1.000
_cell.length_c   1.000
_cell.angle_alpha   90.00
_cell.angle_beta   90.00
_cell.angle_gamma   90.00
#
_symmetry.space_group_name_H-M   'P 1'
#
loop_
_entity.id
_entity.type
_entity.pdbx_description
1 polymer ?
#
loop_
_entity_poly.entity_id
_entity_poly.type
_entity_poly.pdbx_seq_one_letter_code
_entity_poly.pdbx_strand_id
1 'polypeptide(L)'
;DCETIDCDEICGGPNQSDCNNDCNGNAIIDDCGICSGGNSGHASNSDKDCNDICFGTSVVDDNDICCGFSDLDCKNICYGSAFEDVEGNCCEESEIDDCQICSNYDVINESEQWDTLWVDYFSSDALNPNFWNIEYWEPGRYNNELQAYTPRSENVYIQDGKLVIQALREDFIYINYTTGEEIPAQYTSARLNTKLKVDFSPINCGSYSGGEIKVDVRAKLPNGNGTWPAIWLLPSYDVYGQWPSSGEIDIMEYGPGVTGENVILSSIHTQEYNFNSPGYYESGNTNSELIENANSDYKIYSMIWSTENIQIFADGQQILNVYNDCNGFASWPFSESFHLLINLAIGGHLGGEAFDNSVFPQQFYIDYVSVTQNTCFD
;
A
#
# COMPACT_ATOMS: atom_id res chain seq x y z
N ASP A 1 -22.94 92.14 3.00
CA ASP A 1 -21.91 91.16 3.17
C ASP A 1 -22.56 89.85 3.61
N CYS A 2 -22.40 88.85 2.81
CA CYS A 2 -22.98 87.54 3.05
C CYS A 2 -22.01 86.76 3.95
N GLU A 3 -22.41 86.46 5.19
CA GLU A 3 -21.54 85.74 6.14
C GLU A 3 -21.51 84.26 5.90
N THR A 4 -22.49 83.66 5.23
CA THR A 4 -22.55 82.26 4.87
C THR A 4 -23.22 82.06 3.50
N ILE A 5 -22.63 81.29 2.62
CA ILE A 5 -23.17 80.87 1.33
C ILE A 5 -23.51 79.39 1.45
N ASP A 6 -24.71 79.01 1.04
CA ASP A 6 -25.13 77.59 1.00
C ASP A 6 -24.52 76.86 -0.21
N CYS A 7 -24.73 75.55 -0.33
CA CYS A 7 -24.15 74.73 -1.40
C CYS A 7 -24.72 75.00 -2.78
N ASP A 8 -25.83 75.78 -2.89
CA ASP A 8 -26.40 76.26 -4.14
C ASP A 8 -25.95 77.69 -4.45
N GLU A 9 -24.93 78.21 -3.78
CA GLU A 9 -24.38 79.57 -3.92
C GLU A 9 -25.34 80.68 -3.50
N ILE A 10 -26.35 80.35 -2.68
CA ILE A 10 -27.34 81.30 -2.21
C ILE A 10 -26.89 81.86 -0.82
N CYS A 11 -26.89 83.20 -0.72
CA CYS A 11 -26.53 83.85 0.51
C CYS A 11 -27.60 83.68 1.59
N GLY A 12 -27.20 83.04 2.76
CA GLY A 12 -28.13 82.70 3.82
C GLY A 12 -29.16 81.63 3.48
N GLY A 13 -28.94 80.88 2.44
CA GLY A 13 -29.77 79.72 2.05
C GLY A 13 -29.70 78.59 3.06
N PRO A 14 -30.74 77.75 3.10
CA PRO A 14 -30.83 76.61 4.05
C PRO A 14 -30.12 75.36 3.63
N ASN A 15 -29.59 75.30 2.39
CA ASN A 15 -29.08 74.06 1.79
C ASN A 15 -27.67 73.76 2.28
N GLN A 16 -27.45 72.50 2.64
CA GLN A 16 -26.15 72.02 3.14
C GLN A 16 -25.62 70.90 2.23
N SER A 17 -24.32 70.89 2.07
CA SER A 17 -23.66 69.72 1.43
C SER A 17 -23.66 68.53 2.38
N ASP A 18 -23.91 67.36 1.85
CA ASP A 18 -23.64 66.11 2.59
C ASP A 18 -22.14 65.78 2.64
N CYS A 19 -21.78 64.66 3.23
CA CYS A 19 -20.36 64.29 3.40
C CYS A 19 -19.70 63.96 2.05
N ASN A 20 -20.45 63.75 0.95
CA ASN A 20 -19.94 63.54 -0.41
C ASN A 20 -19.82 64.87 -1.21
N ASN A 21 -20.12 66.01 -0.56
CA ASN A 21 -20.21 67.35 -1.13
C ASN A 21 -21.38 67.54 -2.10
N ASP A 22 -22.39 66.69 -2.04
CA ASP A 22 -23.64 66.91 -2.83
C ASP A 22 -24.56 67.86 -2.09
N CYS A 23 -25.01 68.93 -2.78
CA CYS A 23 -25.91 69.86 -2.21
C CYS A 23 -27.30 69.25 -1.96
N ASN A 24 -27.81 69.30 -0.74
CA ASN A 24 -28.99 68.57 -0.28
C ASN A 24 -28.91 67.08 -0.48
N GLY A 25 -27.71 66.53 -0.54
CA GLY A 25 -27.47 65.09 -0.63
C GLY A 25 -27.87 64.35 0.65
N ASN A 26 -27.93 63.01 0.55
CA ASN A 26 -28.33 62.11 1.61
C ASN A 26 -27.16 61.20 2.11
N ALA A 27 -25.94 61.49 1.67
CA ALA A 27 -24.80 60.78 2.17
C ALA A 27 -24.51 61.16 3.63
N ILE A 28 -24.20 60.18 4.44
CA ILE A 28 -23.89 60.34 5.86
C ILE A 28 -22.53 59.71 6.19
N ILE A 29 -21.87 60.20 7.23
CA ILE A 29 -20.74 59.48 7.79
C ILE A 29 -21.30 58.27 8.53
N ASP A 30 -20.90 57.08 8.14
CA ASP A 30 -21.31 55.82 8.76
C ASP A 30 -20.50 55.56 10.06
N ASP A 31 -20.78 54.41 10.68
CA ASP A 31 -20.11 54.04 11.96
C ASP A 31 -18.61 53.83 11.81
N CYS A 32 -18.13 53.61 10.59
CA CYS A 32 -16.70 53.46 10.29
C CYS A 32 -16.00 54.77 9.93
N GLY A 33 -16.75 55.88 10.00
CA GLY A 33 -16.25 57.21 9.66
C GLY A 33 -16.14 57.47 8.16
N ILE A 34 -16.76 56.62 7.34
CA ILE A 34 -16.75 56.75 5.88
C ILE A 34 -18.04 57.42 5.40
N CYS A 35 -17.92 58.31 4.43
CA CYS A 35 -19.07 58.88 3.79
C CYS A 35 -19.78 57.87 2.93
N SER A 36 -20.99 57.47 3.29
CA SER A 36 -21.72 56.39 2.69
C SER A 36 -23.19 56.76 2.39
N GLY A 37 -23.84 55.98 1.47
CA GLY A 37 -25.17 56.30 1.02
C GLY A 37 -25.21 57.46 0.00
N GLY A 38 -26.40 57.95 -0.33
CA GLY A 38 -26.58 58.99 -1.36
C GLY A 38 -25.87 58.66 -2.68
N ASN A 39 -25.09 59.60 -3.20
CA ASN A 39 -24.26 59.44 -4.39
C ASN A 39 -22.81 59.09 -4.11
N SER A 40 -22.45 58.76 -2.84
CA SER A 40 -21.06 58.47 -2.43
C SER A 40 -20.49 57.23 -3.11
N GLY A 41 -21.33 56.36 -3.66
CA GLY A 41 -20.94 55.07 -4.27
C GLY A 41 -20.51 54.02 -3.21
N HIS A 42 -20.63 54.33 -1.94
CA HIS A 42 -20.29 53.45 -0.83
C HIS A 42 -21.52 53.06 -0.03
N ALA A 43 -21.68 51.78 0.24
CA ALA A 43 -22.79 51.30 1.06
C ALA A 43 -22.52 51.57 2.55
N SER A 44 -23.52 51.98 3.31
CA SER A 44 -23.38 52.28 4.72
C SER A 44 -22.93 51.05 5.51
N ASN A 45 -21.86 51.19 6.30
CA ASN A 45 -21.30 50.14 7.13
C ASN A 45 -20.73 48.90 6.40
N SER A 46 -20.48 49.04 5.08
CA SER A 46 -19.91 47.93 4.29
C SER A 46 -18.47 47.56 4.68
N ASP A 47 -17.81 48.43 5.44
CA ASP A 47 -16.45 48.21 5.98
C ASP A 47 -16.44 47.55 7.37
N LYS A 48 -17.60 47.17 7.89
CA LYS A 48 -17.70 46.34 9.07
C LYS A 48 -17.54 44.88 8.75
N ASP A 49 -16.75 44.16 9.55
CA ASP A 49 -16.75 42.72 9.52
C ASP A 49 -18.01 42.13 10.19
N CYS A 50 -18.14 40.83 10.21
CA CYS A 50 -19.30 40.13 10.76
C CYS A 50 -19.44 40.29 12.31
N ASN A 51 -18.45 40.84 13.00
CA ASN A 51 -18.50 41.21 14.43
C ASN A 51 -18.81 42.70 14.64
N ASP A 52 -19.28 43.41 13.61
CA ASP A 52 -19.56 44.84 13.62
C ASP A 52 -18.32 45.74 13.87
N ILE A 53 -17.12 45.22 13.62
CA ILE A 53 -15.86 45.94 13.78
C ILE A 53 -15.47 46.57 12.45
N CYS A 54 -15.32 47.90 12.45
CA CYS A 54 -14.87 48.64 11.26
C CYS A 54 -13.47 48.21 10.85
N PHE A 55 -13.32 47.82 9.55
CA PHE A 55 -12.07 47.32 8.96
C PHE A 55 -11.55 46.07 9.69
N GLY A 56 -12.46 45.34 10.35
CA GLY A 56 -12.17 44.08 10.99
C GLY A 56 -11.83 42.99 9.98
N THR A 57 -11.24 41.91 10.47
CA THR A 57 -10.79 40.77 9.65
C THR A 57 -11.60 39.50 9.89
N SER A 58 -12.68 39.59 10.66
CA SER A 58 -13.57 38.45 10.91
C SER A 58 -14.38 38.13 9.67
N VAL A 59 -14.60 36.82 9.46
CA VAL A 59 -15.30 36.24 8.30
C VAL A 59 -16.48 35.40 8.77
N VAL A 60 -17.42 35.17 7.89
CA VAL A 60 -18.55 34.26 8.13
C VAL A 60 -18.26 32.95 7.41
N ASP A 61 -18.39 31.82 8.10
CA ASP A 61 -18.25 30.51 7.53
C ASP A 61 -19.53 30.04 6.80
N ASP A 62 -19.50 28.85 6.20
CA ASP A 62 -20.65 28.26 5.48
C ASP A 62 -21.84 27.90 6.42
N ASN A 63 -21.65 27.96 7.73
CA ASN A 63 -22.69 27.75 8.74
C ASN A 63 -23.25 29.04 9.31
N ASP A 64 -22.96 30.20 8.68
CA ASP A 64 -23.31 31.54 9.13
C ASP A 64 -22.70 31.93 10.51
N ILE A 65 -21.55 31.33 10.89
CA ILE A 65 -20.82 31.66 12.12
C ILE A 65 -19.74 32.68 11.80
N CYS A 66 -19.66 33.71 12.62
CA CYS A 66 -18.63 34.75 12.51
C CYS A 66 -17.43 34.46 13.43
N CYS A 67 -16.24 34.40 12.87
CA CYS A 67 -15.00 34.22 13.65
C CYS A 67 -13.83 35.00 13.07
N GLY A 68 -12.72 35.08 13.82
CA GLY A 68 -11.48 35.61 13.30
C GLY A 68 -10.92 34.72 12.18
N PHE A 69 -10.24 35.30 11.22
CA PHE A 69 -9.61 34.53 10.14
C PHE A 69 -8.66 33.44 10.67
N SER A 70 -8.03 33.70 11.83
CA SER A 70 -7.16 32.71 12.51
C SER A 70 -7.91 31.59 13.23
N ASP A 71 -9.22 31.69 13.34
CA ASP A 71 -10.09 30.71 14.01
C ASP A 71 -10.85 29.84 13.00
N LEU A 72 -10.59 30.03 11.70
CA LEU A 72 -11.02 29.12 10.65
C LEU A 72 -10.09 27.90 10.60
N ASP A 73 -10.68 26.73 10.50
CA ASP A 73 -9.93 25.55 10.09
C ASP A 73 -9.66 25.53 8.57
N CYS A 74 -8.93 24.56 8.10
CA CYS A 74 -8.60 24.46 6.67
C CYS A 74 -9.80 24.14 5.76
N LYS A 75 -10.94 23.71 6.33
CA LYS A 75 -12.23 23.56 5.60
C LYS A 75 -13.05 24.84 5.61
N ASN A 76 -12.49 25.95 6.08
CA ASN A 76 -13.15 27.25 6.25
C ASN A 76 -14.34 27.22 7.24
N ILE A 77 -14.25 26.39 8.26
CA ILE A 77 -15.26 26.30 9.33
C ILE A 77 -14.73 27.00 10.57
N CYS A 78 -15.52 27.92 11.13
CA CYS A 78 -15.19 28.65 12.35
C CYS A 78 -15.10 27.69 13.54
N TYR A 79 -13.94 27.71 14.22
CA TYR A 79 -13.64 26.84 15.37
C TYR A 79 -13.76 25.35 15.01
N GLY A 80 -13.62 25.00 13.73
CA GLY A 80 -13.57 23.62 13.26
C GLY A 80 -12.31 22.89 13.77
N SER A 81 -12.30 21.58 13.60
CA SER A 81 -11.21 20.71 14.05
C SER A 81 -10.33 20.20 12.91
N ALA A 82 -10.68 20.53 11.66
CA ALA A 82 -9.91 20.12 10.51
C ALA A 82 -8.55 20.85 10.47
N PHE A 83 -7.53 20.13 10.02
CA PHE A 83 -6.17 20.67 9.93
C PHE A 83 -5.51 20.24 8.62
N GLU A 84 -4.43 20.92 8.23
CA GLU A 84 -3.62 20.57 7.09
C GLU A 84 -2.57 19.53 7.48
N ASP A 85 -2.47 18.45 6.67
CA ASP A 85 -1.39 17.47 6.78
C ASP A 85 -0.05 18.04 6.28
N VAL A 86 1.00 17.21 6.32
CA VAL A 86 2.34 17.60 5.87
C VAL A 86 2.43 17.88 4.37
N GLU A 87 1.46 17.43 3.58
CA GLU A 87 1.36 17.64 2.13
C GLU A 87 0.44 18.82 1.78
N GLY A 88 -0.25 19.41 2.77
CA GLY A 88 -1.17 20.54 2.60
C GLY A 88 -2.61 20.14 2.33
N ASN A 89 -3.00 18.88 2.56
CA ASN A 89 -4.37 18.42 2.45
C ASN A 89 -5.12 18.68 3.76
N CYS A 90 -6.41 18.99 3.66
CA CYS A 90 -7.24 19.35 4.79
C CYS A 90 -8.19 18.21 5.18
N CYS A 91 -8.11 17.74 6.44
CA CYS A 91 -8.96 16.67 6.95
C CYS A 91 -9.29 16.80 8.44
N GLU A 92 -10.24 15.98 8.91
CA GLU A 92 -10.52 15.79 10.33
C GLU A 92 -9.54 14.77 10.95
N GLU A 93 -9.38 14.80 12.26
CA GLU A 93 -8.52 13.86 12.99
C GLU A 93 -8.90 12.39 12.75
N SER A 94 -10.16 12.10 12.43
CA SER A 94 -10.63 10.77 12.10
C SER A 94 -10.31 10.31 10.67
N GLU A 95 -9.84 11.22 9.83
CA GLU A 95 -9.48 11.00 8.42
C GLU A 95 -7.96 10.92 8.23
N ILE A 96 -7.19 10.90 9.32
CA ILE A 96 -5.74 10.76 9.31
C ILE A 96 -5.35 9.29 9.39
N ASP A 97 -4.41 8.91 8.53
CA ASP A 97 -3.70 7.64 8.63
C ASP A 97 -2.59 7.67 9.70
N ASP A 98 -1.96 6.52 9.93
CA ASP A 98 -0.86 6.41 10.90
C ASP A 98 0.39 7.23 10.50
N CYS A 99 0.48 7.66 9.23
CA CYS A 99 1.52 8.54 8.70
C CYS A 99 1.19 10.04 8.87
N GLN A 100 0.07 10.38 9.47
CA GLN A 100 -0.44 11.76 9.61
C GLN A 100 -0.75 12.43 8.27
N ILE A 101 -1.14 11.66 7.29
CA ILE A 101 -1.62 12.11 5.98
C ILE A 101 -3.14 11.99 5.94
N CYS A 102 -3.79 13.00 5.38
CA CYS A 102 -5.23 13.00 5.20
C CYS A 102 -5.67 11.92 4.23
N SER A 103 -6.29 10.86 4.71
CA SER A 103 -6.96 9.86 3.89
C SER A 103 -8.42 10.28 3.71
N ASN A 104 -8.80 10.69 2.52
CA ASN A 104 -10.22 10.91 2.20
C ASN A 104 -10.94 9.56 2.10
N TYR A 105 -11.30 9.00 3.23
CA TYR A 105 -12.15 7.82 3.30
C TYR A 105 -13.62 8.24 3.14
N ASP A 106 -13.97 8.77 1.97
CA ASP A 106 -15.35 8.70 1.54
C ASP A 106 -15.60 7.26 1.09
N VAL A 107 -16.33 6.52 1.93
CA VAL A 107 -16.85 5.21 1.57
C VAL A 107 -17.85 5.39 0.42
N ILE A 108 -17.33 5.59 -0.76
CA ILE A 108 -18.13 5.46 -1.98
C ILE A 108 -18.23 3.96 -2.22
N ASN A 109 -19.43 3.44 -2.01
CA ASN A 109 -19.83 2.06 -2.26
C ASN A 109 -19.94 1.85 -3.80
N GLU A 110 -18.88 2.17 -4.55
CA GLU A 110 -18.70 1.73 -5.91
C GLU A 110 -17.88 0.44 -5.86
N SER A 111 -18.38 -0.59 -6.48
CA SER A 111 -17.74 -1.92 -6.53
C SER A 111 -16.29 -1.73 -7.00
N GLU A 112 -15.33 -2.00 -6.13
CA GLU A 112 -13.91 -2.00 -6.45
C GLU A 112 -13.69 -2.75 -7.77
N GLN A 113 -13.28 -2.02 -8.80
CA GLN A 113 -13.00 -2.63 -10.09
C GLN A 113 -11.53 -3.03 -10.11
N TRP A 114 -11.28 -4.33 -10.10
CA TRP A 114 -9.95 -4.91 -10.21
C TRP A 114 -9.65 -5.22 -11.67
N ASP A 115 -8.64 -4.56 -12.23
CA ASP A 115 -8.13 -4.82 -13.57
C ASP A 115 -7.05 -5.90 -13.53
N THR A 116 -7.12 -6.86 -14.45
CA THR A 116 -6.11 -7.91 -14.55
C THR A 116 -4.84 -7.35 -15.15
N LEU A 117 -3.76 -7.31 -14.37
CA LEU A 117 -2.41 -7.02 -14.87
C LEU A 117 -1.81 -8.23 -15.55
N TRP A 118 -1.95 -9.39 -14.92
CA TRP A 118 -1.40 -10.64 -15.42
C TRP A 118 -2.11 -11.84 -14.81
N VAL A 119 -2.23 -12.93 -15.61
CA VAL A 119 -2.74 -14.20 -15.13
C VAL A 119 -2.06 -15.34 -15.89
N ASP A 120 -1.72 -16.43 -15.19
CA ASP A 120 -1.31 -17.69 -15.79
C ASP A 120 -2.16 -18.84 -15.22
N TYR A 121 -2.95 -19.47 -16.10
CA TYR A 121 -3.77 -20.64 -15.80
C TYR A 121 -3.06 -21.96 -16.16
N PHE A 122 -1.78 -21.89 -16.56
CA PHE A 122 -0.97 -23.06 -16.95
C PHE A 122 -1.65 -23.96 -18.00
N SER A 123 -2.43 -23.36 -18.89
CA SER A 123 -3.26 -24.06 -19.87
C SER A 123 -2.49 -24.63 -21.07
N SER A 124 -1.21 -24.28 -21.22
CA SER A 124 -0.32 -24.83 -22.25
C SER A 124 0.42 -26.07 -21.76
N ASP A 125 0.99 -26.86 -22.68
CA ASP A 125 1.75 -28.08 -22.35
C ASP A 125 3.14 -27.79 -21.73
N ALA A 126 3.56 -26.53 -21.72
CA ALA A 126 4.85 -26.09 -21.19
C ALA A 126 4.72 -24.72 -20.49
N LEU A 127 5.61 -24.49 -19.52
CA LEU A 127 5.72 -23.21 -18.82
C LEU A 127 6.08 -22.10 -19.81
N ASN A 128 5.39 -20.97 -19.71
CA ASN A 128 5.61 -19.83 -20.61
C ASN A 128 6.94 -19.11 -20.25
N PRO A 129 7.96 -19.16 -21.13
CA PRO A 129 9.25 -18.54 -20.83
C PRO A 129 9.22 -17.01 -20.85
N ASN A 130 8.13 -16.37 -21.30
CA ASN A 130 7.95 -14.92 -21.22
C ASN A 130 7.50 -14.46 -19.81
N PHE A 131 6.98 -15.39 -19.00
CA PHE A 131 6.53 -15.07 -17.65
C PHE A 131 7.48 -15.60 -16.59
N TRP A 132 8.07 -16.79 -16.82
CA TRP A 132 8.80 -17.51 -15.81
C TRP A 132 10.29 -17.68 -16.13
N ASN A 133 11.12 -17.47 -15.11
CA ASN A 133 12.50 -17.95 -15.04
C ASN A 133 12.50 -19.21 -14.17
N ILE A 134 13.26 -20.23 -14.55
CA ILE A 134 13.51 -21.41 -13.72
C ILE A 134 14.96 -21.35 -13.28
N GLU A 135 15.17 -21.43 -11.97
CA GLU A 135 16.51 -21.27 -11.39
C GLU A 135 17.30 -22.59 -11.37
N TYR A 136 18.61 -22.47 -11.49
CA TYR A 136 19.54 -23.59 -11.39
C TYR A 136 20.57 -23.27 -10.31
N TRP A 137 20.39 -23.83 -9.11
CA TRP A 137 21.19 -23.52 -7.94
C TRP A 137 21.69 -24.76 -7.22
N GLU A 138 22.90 -24.61 -6.61
CA GLU A 138 23.52 -25.61 -5.75
C GLU A 138 22.76 -25.85 -4.45
N PRO A 139 22.85 -27.06 -3.87
CA PRO A 139 22.33 -27.33 -2.52
C PRO A 139 23.07 -26.49 -1.48
N GLY A 140 22.36 -26.12 -0.42
CA GLY A 140 22.94 -25.35 0.70
C GLY A 140 23.22 -23.88 0.41
N ARG A 141 22.77 -23.34 -0.73
CA ARG A 141 23.03 -21.93 -1.08
C ARG A 141 22.43 -20.96 -0.06
N TYR A 142 21.21 -21.22 0.40
CA TYR A 142 20.53 -20.46 1.44
C TYR A 142 19.90 -21.37 2.47
N ASN A 143 19.69 -20.90 3.69
CA ASN A 143 18.87 -21.49 4.75
C ASN A 143 19.24 -22.97 5.10
N ASN A 144 20.42 -23.46 4.68
CA ASN A 144 20.81 -24.87 4.77
C ASN A 144 19.87 -25.83 4.04
N GLU A 145 19.22 -25.37 2.96
CA GLU A 145 18.36 -26.19 2.12
C GLU A 145 19.14 -27.31 1.43
N LEU A 146 18.54 -28.49 1.31
CA LEU A 146 19.26 -29.70 0.90
C LEU A 146 19.22 -29.98 -0.61
N GLN A 147 18.25 -29.44 -1.34
CA GLN A 147 18.06 -29.69 -2.77
C GLN A 147 18.98 -28.85 -3.65
N ALA A 148 19.35 -29.38 -4.79
CA ALA A 148 19.67 -28.59 -5.97
C ALA A 148 18.39 -28.16 -6.65
N TYR A 149 18.24 -26.88 -7.02
CA TYR A 149 17.17 -26.42 -7.89
C TYR A 149 17.55 -26.65 -9.36
N THR A 150 16.65 -27.25 -10.11
CA THR A 150 16.91 -27.64 -11.51
C THR A 150 15.76 -27.29 -12.44
N PRO A 151 16.03 -26.95 -13.71
CA PRO A 151 15.01 -26.71 -14.72
C PRO A 151 14.52 -28.00 -15.42
N ARG A 152 14.83 -29.18 -14.88
CA ARG A 152 14.51 -30.46 -15.49
C ARG A 152 13.01 -30.72 -15.44
N SER A 153 12.49 -31.42 -16.43
CA SER A 153 11.08 -31.84 -16.50
C SER A 153 10.67 -32.79 -15.38
N GLU A 154 11.61 -33.41 -14.68
CA GLU A 154 11.39 -34.22 -13.48
C GLU A 154 11.05 -33.35 -12.26
N ASN A 155 11.49 -32.09 -12.24
CA ASN A 155 11.28 -31.19 -11.11
C ASN A 155 10.23 -30.11 -11.37
N VAL A 156 10.01 -29.71 -12.64
CA VAL A 156 9.02 -28.70 -12.99
C VAL A 156 8.37 -29.00 -14.33
N TYR A 157 7.04 -29.10 -14.36
CA TYR A 157 6.28 -29.44 -15.54
C TYR A 157 4.81 -29.00 -15.43
N ILE A 158 4.10 -29.03 -16.57
CA ILE A 158 2.66 -28.81 -16.58
C ILE A 158 1.97 -30.18 -16.68
N GLN A 159 0.99 -30.40 -15.81
CA GLN A 159 0.15 -31.59 -15.82
C GLN A 159 -1.31 -31.23 -15.54
N ASP A 160 -2.23 -31.67 -16.39
CA ASP A 160 -3.67 -31.44 -16.25
C ASP A 160 -4.04 -29.96 -16.04
N GLY A 161 -3.35 -29.06 -16.78
CA GLY A 161 -3.56 -27.61 -16.68
C GLY A 161 -3.07 -27.00 -15.37
N LYS A 162 -2.05 -27.59 -14.75
CA LYS A 162 -1.45 -27.10 -13.50
C LYS A 162 0.05 -27.13 -13.57
N LEU A 163 0.70 -26.13 -13.00
CA LEU A 163 2.12 -26.18 -12.74
C LEU A 163 2.38 -27.14 -11.57
N VAL A 164 3.32 -28.06 -11.77
CA VAL A 164 3.79 -29.00 -10.76
C VAL A 164 5.26 -28.74 -10.48
N ILE A 165 5.59 -28.48 -9.22
CA ILE A 165 6.96 -28.48 -8.71
C ILE A 165 7.13 -29.79 -7.94
N GLN A 166 8.06 -30.64 -8.40
CA GLN A 166 8.30 -31.95 -7.80
C GLN A 166 9.65 -32.01 -7.11
N ALA A 167 9.62 -32.32 -5.83
CA ALA A 167 10.79 -32.61 -5.04
C ALA A 167 11.10 -34.11 -5.10
N LEU A 168 12.33 -34.45 -5.48
CA LEU A 168 12.80 -35.82 -5.61
C LEU A 168 13.93 -36.09 -4.63
N ARG A 169 13.96 -37.31 -4.10
CA ARG A 169 15.15 -37.87 -3.47
C ARG A 169 15.90 -38.72 -4.49
N GLU A 170 17.04 -38.23 -4.91
CA GLU A 170 17.88 -38.87 -5.92
C GLU A 170 19.35 -38.44 -5.76
N ASP A 171 20.28 -39.28 -6.24
CA ASP A 171 21.66 -38.86 -6.36
C ASP A 171 21.83 -37.98 -7.59
N PHE A 172 22.18 -36.72 -7.41
CA PHE A 172 22.34 -35.72 -8.45
C PHE A 172 23.67 -35.00 -8.30
N ILE A 173 24.31 -34.67 -9.43
CA ILE A 173 25.52 -33.81 -9.43
C ILE A 173 25.14 -32.46 -10.00
N TYR A 174 25.15 -31.44 -9.16
CA TYR A 174 25.04 -30.05 -9.61
C TYR A 174 26.37 -29.62 -10.20
N ILE A 175 26.35 -28.98 -11.36
CA ILE A 175 27.56 -28.45 -12.03
C ILE A 175 27.49 -26.94 -12.03
N ASN A 176 28.43 -26.30 -11.35
CA ASN A 176 28.59 -24.87 -11.46
C ASN A 176 29.18 -24.51 -12.85
N TYR A 177 28.35 -24.01 -13.74
CA TYR A 177 28.79 -23.69 -15.12
C TYR A 177 29.84 -22.60 -15.21
N THR A 178 30.04 -21.77 -14.16
CA THR A 178 31.06 -20.73 -14.13
C THR A 178 32.42 -21.28 -13.70
N THR A 179 32.46 -22.16 -12.71
CA THR A 179 33.70 -22.69 -12.13
C THR A 179 34.03 -24.10 -12.62
N GLY A 180 33.06 -24.85 -13.13
CA GLY A 180 33.16 -26.26 -13.46
C GLY A 180 33.14 -27.17 -12.23
N GLU A 181 32.83 -26.64 -11.06
CA GLU A 181 32.77 -27.42 -9.80
C GLU A 181 31.56 -28.35 -9.81
N GLU A 182 31.78 -29.59 -9.39
CA GLU A 182 30.76 -30.61 -9.20
C GLU A 182 30.37 -30.70 -7.73
N ILE A 183 29.09 -30.47 -7.43
CA ILE A 183 28.56 -30.49 -6.06
C ILE A 183 27.50 -31.59 -5.97
N PRO A 184 27.71 -32.63 -5.13
CA PRO A 184 26.72 -33.69 -4.96
C PRO A 184 25.50 -33.19 -4.21
N ALA A 185 24.32 -33.56 -4.68
CA ALA A 185 23.03 -33.34 -4.04
C ALA A 185 22.29 -34.66 -3.88
N GLN A 186 21.56 -34.82 -2.80
CA GLN A 186 20.71 -36.00 -2.53
C GLN A 186 19.23 -35.70 -2.83
N TYR A 187 18.95 -34.46 -3.15
CA TYR A 187 17.60 -34.01 -3.47
C TYR A 187 17.65 -33.01 -4.62
N THR A 188 16.59 -33.03 -5.42
CA THR A 188 16.34 -32.04 -6.46
C THR A 188 14.92 -31.50 -6.35
N SER A 189 14.73 -30.26 -6.75
CA SER A 189 13.44 -29.58 -6.79
C SER A 189 13.49 -28.44 -7.80
N ALA A 190 12.47 -27.56 -7.81
CA ALA A 190 12.48 -26.37 -8.65
C ALA A 190 12.11 -25.09 -7.88
N ARG A 191 12.65 -23.98 -8.37
CA ARG A 191 12.33 -22.62 -7.96
C ARG A 191 12.14 -21.77 -9.21
N LEU A 192 11.00 -21.08 -9.24
CA LEU A 192 10.59 -20.22 -10.34
C LEU A 192 10.46 -18.79 -9.86
N ASN A 193 10.68 -17.83 -10.76
CA ASN A 193 10.39 -16.43 -10.50
C ASN A 193 9.94 -15.69 -11.76
N THR A 194 9.30 -14.51 -11.55
CA THR A 194 8.85 -13.63 -12.64
C THR A 194 9.77 -12.44 -12.86
N LYS A 195 10.95 -12.38 -12.23
CA LYS A 195 11.87 -11.24 -12.24
C LYS A 195 12.14 -10.71 -13.65
N LEU A 196 11.94 -9.40 -13.86
CA LEU A 196 12.11 -8.69 -15.13
C LEU A 196 11.23 -9.20 -16.28
N LYS A 197 10.17 -9.95 -15.96
CA LYS A 197 9.17 -10.45 -16.92
C LYS A 197 7.76 -10.01 -16.52
N VAL A 198 7.43 -10.18 -15.24
CA VAL A 198 6.19 -9.69 -14.63
C VAL A 198 6.57 -9.13 -13.26
N ASP A 199 6.80 -7.84 -13.23
CA ASP A 199 7.08 -7.07 -12.03
C ASP A 199 5.89 -6.13 -11.78
N PHE A 200 5.54 -5.89 -10.52
CA PHE A 200 4.40 -5.06 -10.14
C PHE A 200 4.65 -4.33 -8.83
N SER A 201 3.96 -3.21 -8.64
CA SER A 201 4.01 -2.38 -7.44
C SER A 201 2.65 -1.69 -7.25
N PRO A 202 2.26 -1.32 -6.03
CA PRO A 202 1.09 -0.49 -5.82
C PRO A 202 1.30 0.88 -6.47
N ILE A 203 0.21 1.54 -6.81
CA ILE A 203 0.20 2.93 -7.27
C ILE A 203 -0.10 3.82 -6.07
N ASN A 204 0.72 4.84 -5.85
CA ASN A 204 0.38 5.88 -4.91
C ASN A 204 -0.69 6.78 -5.55
N CYS A 205 -1.90 6.70 -5.05
CA CYS A 205 -3.04 7.47 -5.53
C CYS A 205 -3.15 8.86 -4.86
N GLY A 206 -2.20 9.24 -4.02
CA GLY A 206 -2.25 10.48 -3.23
C GLY A 206 -3.44 10.46 -2.26
N SER A 207 -4.32 11.46 -2.36
CA SER A 207 -5.54 11.54 -1.54
C SER A 207 -6.70 10.68 -2.05
N TYR A 208 -6.50 9.88 -3.11
CA TYR A 208 -7.51 9.00 -3.68
C TYR A 208 -7.34 7.56 -3.20
N SER A 209 -8.43 6.82 -3.08
CA SER A 209 -8.40 5.38 -2.79
C SER A 209 -7.97 4.57 -4.01
N GLY A 210 -7.51 3.34 -3.79
CA GLY A 210 -7.14 2.43 -4.87
C GLY A 210 -5.62 2.32 -5.07
N GLY A 211 -5.24 1.84 -6.24
CA GLY A 211 -3.84 1.58 -6.59
C GLY A 211 -3.25 0.32 -5.96
N GLU A 212 -4.06 -0.45 -5.24
CA GLU A 212 -3.64 -1.68 -4.58
C GLU A 212 -3.33 -2.77 -5.60
N ILE A 213 -2.37 -3.61 -5.27
CA ILE A 213 -2.10 -4.87 -5.96
C ILE A 213 -2.75 -6.00 -5.18
N LYS A 214 -3.45 -6.89 -5.90
CA LYS A 214 -3.87 -8.16 -5.36
C LYS A 214 -3.17 -9.30 -6.09
N VAL A 215 -2.52 -10.18 -5.34
CA VAL A 215 -1.94 -11.44 -5.84
C VAL A 215 -2.77 -12.58 -5.30
N ASP A 216 -3.29 -13.44 -6.19
CA ASP A 216 -3.96 -14.68 -5.83
C ASP A 216 -3.21 -15.87 -6.44
N VAL A 217 -2.82 -16.83 -5.61
CA VAL A 217 -2.23 -18.09 -6.04
C VAL A 217 -3.07 -19.24 -5.51
N ARG A 218 -3.71 -19.97 -6.42
CA ARG A 218 -4.46 -21.18 -6.04
C ARG A 218 -3.55 -22.39 -6.10
N ALA A 219 -3.26 -22.97 -4.95
CA ALA A 219 -2.29 -24.04 -4.84
C ALA A 219 -2.72 -25.13 -3.85
N LYS A 220 -2.14 -26.34 -4.04
CA LYS A 220 -2.23 -27.45 -3.10
C LYS A 220 -0.83 -27.86 -2.67
N LEU A 221 -0.61 -27.84 -1.35
CA LEU A 221 0.68 -28.05 -0.73
C LEU A 221 1.09 -29.53 -0.70
N PRO A 222 2.39 -29.84 -0.64
CA PRO A 222 2.88 -31.18 -0.36
C PRO A 222 2.52 -31.61 1.07
N ASN A 223 2.44 -32.93 1.31
CA ASN A 223 2.05 -33.50 2.60
C ASN A 223 3.21 -34.27 3.27
N GLY A 224 4.44 -33.88 3.04
CA GLY A 224 5.61 -34.59 3.58
C GLY A 224 6.43 -33.73 4.55
N ASN A 225 6.71 -34.26 5.74
CA ASN A 225 7.73 -33.66 6.60
C ASN A 225 9.05 -33.56 5.84
N GLY A 226 9.75 -32.45 6.01
CA GLY A 226 10.98 -32.17 5.28
C GLY A 226 10.76 -31.26 4.06
N THR A 227 9.52 -31.01 3.67
CA THR A 227 9.22 -30.06 2.59
C THR A 227 9.01 -28.66 3.13
N TRP A 228 9.34 -27.67 2.28
CA TRP A 228 9.16 -26.24 2.54
C TRP A 228 8.74 -25.54 1.24
N PRO A 229 7.46 -25.66 0.83
CA PRO A 229 6.91 -24.85 -0.25
C PRO A 229 6.76 -23.40 0.19
N ALA A 230 6.99 -22.48 -0.76
CA ALA A 230 6.81 -21.04 -0.55
C ALA A 230 6.21 -20.35 -1.76
N ILE A 231 5.37 -19.35 -1.50
CA ILE A 231 4.83 -18.35 -2.43
C ILE A 231 5.19 -17.00 -1.83
N TRP A 232 6.03 -16.24 -2.49
CA TRP A 232 6.67 -15.08 -1.90
C TRP A 232 7.14 -14.07 -2.94
N LEU A 233 7.59 -12.89 -2.51
CA LEU A 233 8.05 -11.82 -3.38
C LEU A 233 9.40 -11.26 -2.92
N LEU A 234 10.22 -10.93 -3.90
CA LEU A 234 11.44 -10.16 -3.71
C LEU A 234 11.41 -8.89 -4.58
N PRO A 235 12.16 -7.84 -4.19
CA PRO A 235 12.29 -6.64 -4.99
C PRO A 235 12.92 -6.98 -6.36
N SER A 236 12.40 -6.35 -7.42
CA SER A 236 12.98 -6.51 -8.76
C SER A 236 14.37 -5.89 -8.86
N TYR A 237 14.63 -4.85 -8.05
CA TYR A 237 15.90 -4.16 -7.91
C TYR A 237 16.22 -3.91 -6.44
N ASP A 238 17.50 -4.04 -6.05
CA ASP A 238 17.97 -3.78 -4.68
C ASP A 238 18.16 -2.27 -4.45
N VAL A 239 17.05 -1.50 -4.53
CA VAL A 239 17.07 -0.01 -4.49
C VAL A 239 17.66 0.51 -3.18
N TYR A 240 17.33 -0.13 -2.06
CA TYR A 240 17.80 0.25 -0.71
C TYR A 240 18.95 -0.61 -0.21
N GLY A 241 19.46 -1.51 -1.05
CA GLY A 241 20.54 -2.44 -0.71
C GLY A 241 20.11 -3.90 -0.76
N GLN A 242 21.07 -4.79 -0.51
CA GLN A 242 20.81 -6.23 -0.52
C GLN A 242 19.90 -6.62 0.64
N TRP A 243 19.34 -7.81 0.52
CA TRP A 243 18.50 -8.41 1.55
C TRP A 243 19.08 -8.19 2.98
N PRO A 244 18.25 -7.77 3.96
CA PRO A 244 16.80 -7.56 3.88
C PRO A 244 16.39 -6.10 3.58
N SER A 245 17.32 -5.21 3.21
CA SER A 245 17.09 -3.75 3.12
C SER A 245 16.07 -3.35 2.06
N SER A 246 15.94 -4.10 0.98
CA SER A 246 14.97 -3.82 -0.09
C SER A 246 13.67 -4.63 0.06
N GLY A 247 13.51 -5.36 1.17
CA GLY A 247 12.27 -6.05 1.54
C GLY A 247 12.15 -7.49 1.02
N GLU A 248 11.20 -8.22 1.61
CA GLU A 248 10.70 -9.54 1.21
C GLU A 248 9.28 -9.69 1.75
N ILE A 249 8.37 -10.30 0.98
CA ILE A 249 7.00 -10.57 1.39
C ILE A 249 6.71 -12.04 1.16
N ASP A 250 6.45 -12.79 2.25
CA ASP A 250 6.13 -14.20 2.21
C ASP A 250 4.63 -14.38 2.35
N ILE A 251 3.95 -14.58 1.21
CA ILE A 251 2.50 -14.78 1.21
C ILE A 251 2.16 -16.11 1.89
N MET A 252 2.93 -17.15 1.59
CA MET A 252 2.71 -18.48 2.14
C MET A 252 4.03 -19.23 2.28
N GLU A 253 4.31 -19.68 3.48
CA GLU A 253 5.33 -20.67 3.77
C GLU A 253 4.71 -21.81 4.58
N TYR A 254 5.15 -23.04 4.29
CA TYR A 254 4.65 -24.23 4.96
C TYR A 254 5.76 -25.21 5.26
N GLY A 255 5.91 -25.56 6.52
CA GLY A 255 6.90 -26.53 6.97
C GLY A 255 6.30 -27.49 8.00
N PRO A 256 5.58 -28.56 7.58
CA PRO A 256 4.77 -29.38 8.49
C PRO A 256 5.54 -29.98 9.64
N GLY A 257 6.83 -30.24 9.45
CA GLY A 257 7.71 -30.77 10.49
C GLY A 257 8.15 -29.74 11.55
N VAL A 258 7.98 -28.44 11.29
CA VAL A 258 8.42 -27.32 12.13
C VAL A 258 7.24 -26.49 12.63
N THR A 259 6.40 -26.00 11.69
CA THR A 259 5.25 -25.16 12.04
C THR A 259 4.04 -25.95 12.53
N GLY A 260 3.97 -27.22 12.13
CA GLY A 260 2.82 -28.10 12.37
C GLY A 260 1.99 -28.35 11.12
N GLU A 261 1.21 -29.42 11.16
CA GLU A 261 0.35 -29.81 10.04
C GLU A 261 -0.74 -28.75 9.78
N ASN A 262 -0.89 -28.33 8.52
CA ASN A 262 -1.84 -27.30 8.08
C ASN A 262 -1.61 -25.90 8.67
N VAL A 263 -0.48 -25.63 9.31
CA VAL A 263 -0.14 -24.31 9.83
C VAL A 263 0.64 -23.53 8.76
N ILE A 264 0.05 -22.46 8.27
CA ILE A 264 0.62 -21.56 7.27
C ILE A 264 1.26 -20.37 7.98
N LEU A 265 2.50 -20.08 7.61
CA LEU A 265 3.27 -18.92 8.05
C LEU A 265 3.23 -17.86 6.95
N SER A 266 3.06 -16.61 7.33
CA SER A 266 3.23 -15.43 6.48
C SER A 266 4.12 -14.42 7.18
N SER A 267 4.97 -13.75 6.40
CA SER A 267 6.00 -12.85 6.95
C SER A 267 6.28 -11.69 6.01
N ILE A 268 6.77 -10.59 6.57
CA ILE A 268 7.52 -9.59 5.81
C ILE A 268 8.89 -9.40 6.46
N HIS A 269 9.91 -9.18 5.63
CA HIS A 269 11.26 -8.89 6.09
C HIS A 269 11.74 -7.56 5.55
N THR A 270 12.30 -6.75 6.45
CA THR A 270 12.85 -5.42 6.16
C THR A 270 14.20 -5.27 6.84
N GLN A 271 14.89 -4.16 6.61
CA GLN A 271 16.15 -3.89 7.28
C GLN A 271 15.98 -3.88 8.81
N GLU A 272 14.88 -3.31 9.29
CA GLU A 272 14.59 -3.18 10.72
C GLU A 272 13.97 -4.44 11.31
N TYR A 273 13.08 -5.09 10.56
CA TYR A 273 12.31 -6.26 10.99
C TYR A 273 12.60 -7.46 10.09
N ASN A 274 13.42 -8.40 10.56
CA ASN A 274 13.70 -9.66 9.89
C ASN A 274 14.06 -10.72 10.93
N PHE A 275 14.11 -11.99 10.55
CA PHE A 275 14.30 -13.09 11.51
C PHE A 275 15.61 -13.03 12.33
N ASN A 276 16.57 -12.17 11.94
CA ASN A 276 17.77 -11.89 12.72
C ASN A 276 17.62 -10.69 13.67
N SER A 277 16.52 -9.94 13.55
CA SER A 277 16.28 -8.75 14.39
C SER A 277 15.75 -9.16 15.77
N PRO A 278 16.24 -8.53 16.86
CA PRO A 278 15.63 -8.73 18.16
C PRO A 278 14.14 -8.31 18.16
N GLY A 279 13.27 -9.19 18.70
CA GLY A 279 11.84 -8.90 18.78
C GLY A 279 11.06 -9.07 17.47
N TYR A 280 11.64 -9.68 16.45
CA TYR A 280 10.95 -9.90 15.17
C TYR A 280 9.61 -10.63 15.32
N TYR A 281 9.58 -11.68 16.10
CA TYR A 281 8.38 -12.49 16.31
C TYR A 281 7.26 -11.75 17.09
N GLU A 282 7.62 -10.73 17.83
CA GLU A 282 6.71 -9.85 18.57
C GLU A 282 6.35 -8.56 17.81
N SER A 283 7.00 -8.31 16.67
CA SER A 283 6.85 -7.06 15.89
C SER A 283 5.52 -6.96 15.14
N GLY A 284 4.81 -8.09 14.95
CA GLY A 284 3.63 -8.15 14.09
C GLY A 284 3.94 -8.33 12.60
N ASN A 285 5.23 -8.44 12.22
CA ASN A 285 5.65 -8.66 10.83
C ASN A 285 5.67 -10.14 10.42
N THR A 286 5.28 -11.02 11.29
CA THR A 286 5.12 -12.46 11.03
C THR A 286 3.96 -13.01 11.85
N ASN A 287 3.19 -13.92 11.26
CA ASN A 287 2.14 -14.66 11.96
C ASN A 287 1.88 -16.00 11.28
N SER A 288 1.31 -16.94 12.03
CA SER A 288 0.95 -18.24 11.52
C SER A 288 -0.46 -18.64 11.94
N GLU A 289 -1.19 -19.26 11.02
CA GLU A 289 -2.58 -19.66 11.23
C GLU A 289 -2.82 -21.10 10.78
N LEU A 290 -3.72 -21.79 11.47
CA LEU A 290 -4.22 -23.11 11.09
C LEU A 290 -5.24 -22.94 9.94
N ILE A 291 -4.91 -23.47 8.79
CA ILE A 291 -5.77 -23.48 7.60
C ILE A 291 -6.21 -24.92 7.34
N GLU A 292 -7.45 -25.23 7.62
CA GLU A 292 -7.97 -26.59 7.51
C GLU A 292 -7.74 -27.19 6.11
N ASN A 293 -7.17 -28.39 6.05
CA ASN A 293 -6.91 -29.15 4.83
C ASN A 293 -5.93 -28.44 3.83
N ALA A 294 -5.02 -27.58 4.30
CA ALA A 294 -4.09 -26.88 3.42
C ALA A 294 -3.20 -27.83 2.61
N ASN A 295 -2.86 -29.01 3.14
CA ASN A 295 -2.03 -30.02 2.50
C ASN A 295 -2.83 -31.07 1.69
N SER A 296 -4.15 -31.03 1.69
CA SER A 296 -4.99 -32.00 0.98
C SER A 296 -5.85 -31.37 -0.11
N ASP A 297 -6.25 -30.11 0.06
CA ASP A 297 -7.14 -29.39 -0.82
C ASP A 297 -6.44 -28.18 -1.44
N TYR A 298 -6.95 -27.71 -2.59
CA TYR A 298 -6.52 -26.44 -3.16
C TYR A 298 -7.05 -25.30 -2.32
N LYS A 299 -6.14 -24.38 -1.93
CA LYS A 299 -6.43 -23.14 -1.23
C LYS A 299 -6.01 -21.96 -2.08
N ILE A 300 -6.63 -20.80 -1.86
CA ILE A 300 -6.20 -19.54 -2.47
C ILE A 300 -5.39 -18.79 -1.43
N TYR A 301 -4.11 -18.60 -1.72
CA TYR A 301 -3.19 -17.76 -0.94
C TYR A 301 -3.16 -16.40 -1.59
N SER A 302 -3.58 -15.38 -0.84
CA SER A 302 -3.81 -14.04 -1.37
C SER A 302 -3.00 -13.00 -0.62
N MET A 303 -2.59 -11.95 -1.33
CA MET A 303 -2.04 -10.73 -0.76
C MET A 303 -2.79 -9.54 -1.36
N ILE A 304 -3.15 -8.58 -0.52
CA ILE A 304 -3.54 -7.22 -0.93
C ILE A 304 -2.46 -6.28 -0.43
N TRP A 305 -1.90 -5.51 -1.33
CA TRP A 305 -0.74 -4.67 -1.06
C TRP A 305 -0.95 -3.25 -1.59
N SER A 306 -0.93 -2.30 -0.69
CA SER A 306 -0.98 -0.86 -0.95
C SER A 306 0.33 -0.19 -0.56
N THR A 307 0.43 1.13 -0.71
CA THR A 307 1.52 1.93 -0.15
C THR A 307 1.48 2.00 1.38
N GLU A 308 0.33 1.67 1.98
CA GLU A 308 0.04 1.86 3.41
C GLU A 308 0.04 0.55 4.19
N ASN A 309 -0.37 -0.57 3.56
CA ASN A 309 -0.41 -1.86 4.26
C ASN A 309 -0.22 -3.05 3.32
N ILE A 310 0.11 -4.17 3.93
CA ILE A 310 0.16 -5.50 3.31
C ILE A 310 -0.73 -6.41 4.13
N GLN A 311 -1.74 -7.00 3.48
CA GLN A 311 -2.66 -7.97 4.07
C GLN A 311 -2.50 -9.31 3.37
N ILE A 312 -2.37 -10.39 4.14
CA ILE A 312 -2.18 -11.74 3.62
C ILE A 312 -3.28 -12.67 4.13
N PHE A 313 -3.81 -13.50 3.24
CA PHE A 313 -4.94 -14.38 3.50
C PHE A 313 -4.70 -15.79 2.95
N ALA A 314 -5.35 -16.78 3.54
CA ALA A 314 -5.55 -18.10 2.95
C ALA A 314 -7.04 -18.46 2.97
N ASP A 315 -7.64 -18.74 1.80
CA ASP A 315 -9.08 -18.99 1.61
C ASP A 315 -9.96 -17.91 2.30
N GLY A 316 -9.53 -16.64 2.26
CA GLY A 316 -10.24 -15.52 2.88
C GLY A 316 -10.04 -15.37 4.40
N GLN A 317 -9.36 -16.30 5.07
CA GLN A 317 -8.92 -16.13 6.45
C GLN A 317 -7.65 -15.27 6.47
N GLN A 318 -7.69 -14.13 7.13
CA GLN A 318 -6.52 -13.25 7.28
C GLN A 318 -5.47 -13.91 8.18
N ILE A 319 -4.22 -13.96 7.67
CA ILE A 319 -3.06 -14.46 8.40
C ILE A 319 -2.25 -13.30 8.94
N LEU A 320 -1.94 -12.31 8.10
CA LEU A 320 -1.06 -11.19 8.45
C LEU A 320 -1.69 -9.87 7.96
N ASN A 321 -1.48 -8.81 8.73
CA ASN A 321 -1.77 -7.44 8.34
C ASN A 321 -0.71 -6.51 8.95
N VAL A 322 0.09 -5.88 8.10
CA VAL A 322 1.19 -5.00 8.52
C VAL A 322 0.99 -3.65 7.89
N TYR A 323 1.06 -2.61 8.69
CA TYR A 323 0.93 -1.22 8.25
C TYR A 323 2.30 -0.56 8.08
N ASN A 324 2.36 0.37 7.15
CA ASN A 324 3.47 1.30 7.00
C ASN A 324 3.57 2.16 8.27
N ASP A 325 4.70 2.10 8.94
CA ASP A 325 4.95 2.88 10.17
C ASP A 325 5.53 4.27 9.89
N CYS A 326 5.66 4.63 8.59
CA CYS A 326 6.15 5.94 8.11
C CYS A 326 7.58 6.30 8.56
N ASN A 327 8.35 5.33 9.03
CA ASN A 327 9.73 5.53 9.46
C ASN A 327 10.75 5.40 8.30
N GLY A 328 10.26 5.28 7.06
CA GLY A 328 11.06 5.22 5.84
C GLY A 328 11.42 3.79 5.43
N PHE A 329 12.31 3.66 4.44
CA PHE A 329 12.58 2.38 3.76
C PHE A 329 13.14 1.28 4.68
N ALA A 330 13.73 1.63 5.82
CA ALA A 330 14.28 0.62 6.73
C ALA A 330 13.21 -0.28 7.33
N SER A 331 12.03 0.26 7.58
CA SER A 331 10.85 -0.45 8.06
C SER A 331 9.83 -0.74 6.95
N TRP A 332 9.73 0.13 5.92
CA TRP A 332 8.76 0.00 4.83
C TRP A 332 9.38 0.21 3.43
N PRO A 333 10.09 -0.78 2.86
CA PRO A 333 10.65 -0.70 1.50
C PRO A 333 9.66 -1.04 0.38
N PHE A 334 8.36 -1.21 0.68
CA PHE A 334 7.34 -1.81 -0.17
C PHE A 334 6.63 -0.83 -1.10
N SER A 335 7.25 0.30 -1.45
CA SER A 335 6.82 1.21 -2.52
C SER A 335 7.49 0.92 -3.87
N GLU A 336 8.43 -0.03 -3.90
CA GLU A 336 9.18 -0.41 -5.10
C GLU A 336 8.54 -1.59 -5.83
N SER A 337 9.04 -1.90 -7.03
CA SER A 337 8.58 -3.07 -7.79
C SER A 337 9.12 -4.37 -7.24
N PHE A 338 8.23 -5.33 -7.09
CA PHE A 338 8.53 -6.71 -6.69
C PHE A 338 8.16 -7.70 -7.78
N HIS A 339 8.72 -8.90 -7.69
CA HIS A 339 8.42 -10.04 -8.54
C HIS A 339 8.08 -11.25 -7.69
N LEU A 340 7.26 -12.13 -8.25
CA LEU A 340 6.78 -13.35 -7.58
C LEU A 340 7.82 -14.47 -7.68
N LEU A 341 7.94 -15.25 -6.59
CA LEU A 341 8.69 -16.49 -6.52
C LEU A 341 7.79 -17.62 -6.03
N ILE A 342 8.00 -18.82 -6.58
CA ILE A 342 7.34 -20.05 -6.15
C ILE A 342 8.38 -21.17 -6.14
N ASN A 343 8.54 -21.84 -5.00
CA ASN A 343 9.50 -22.96 -4.90
C ASN A 343 9.03 -24.04 -3.93
N LEU A 344 9.70 -25.17 -4.01
CA LEU A 344 9.59 -26.26 -3.04
C LEU A 344 10.99 -26.59 -2.54
N ALA A 345 11.36 -26.07 -1.38
CA ALA A 345 12.61 -26.41 -0.71
C ALA A 345 12.48 -27.73 0.08
N ILE A 346 13.64 -28.28 0.49
CA ILE A 346 13.75 -29.50 1.26
C ILE A 346 14.74 -29.27 2.41
N GLY A 347 14.34 -29.61 3.64
CA GLY A 347 15.13 -29.31 4.81
C GLY A 347 15.18 -27.83 5.12
N GLY A 348 16.31 -27.32 5.59
CA GLY A 348 16.46 -25.94 5.98
C GLY A 348 15.67 -25.56 7.23
N HIS A 349 15.43 -24.27 7.42
CA HIS A 349 14.84 -23.77 8.67
C HIS A 349 13.39 -24.25 8.87
N LEU A 350 12.53 -24.26 7.84
CA LEU A 350 11.13 -24.68 7.96
C LEU A 350 10.88 -26.11 7.50
N GLY A 351 11.70 -26.69 6.62
CA GLY A 351 11.62 -28.11 6.32
C GLY A 351 12.11 -29.00 7.45
N GLY A 352 12.99 -28.46 8.31
CA GLY A 352 13.58 -29.17 9.44
C GLY A 352 14.74 -30.08 9.06
N GLU A 353 15.42 -30.62 10.07
CA GLU A 353 16.64 -31.42 9.87
C GLU A 353 16.40 -32.95 9.86
N ALA A 354 15.29 -33.40 10.43
CA ALA A 354 14.99 -34.83 10.60
C ALA A 354 13.63 -35.20 10.04
N PHE A 355 13.62 -35.87 8.89
CA PHE A 355 12.40 -36.35 8.24
C PHE A 355 12.60 -37.72 7.57
N ASP A 356 11.51 -38.42 7.32
CA ASP A 356 11.54 -39.73 6.68
C ASP A 356 11.67 -39.56 5.14
N ASN A 357 12.77 -40.07 4.60
CA ASN A 357 13.04 -40.04 3.17
C ASN A 357 12.03 -40.85 2.32
N SER A 358 11.24 -41.72 2.93
CA SER A 358 10.21 -42.48 2.24
C SER A 358 9.01 -41.62 1.79
N VAL A 359 8.91 -40.38 2.28
CA VAL A 359 7.84 -39.43 1.86
C VAL A 359 7.99 -38.93 0.43
N PHE A 360 9.23 -38.97 -0.14
CA PHE A 360 9.47 -38.52 -1.52
C PHE A 360 9.06 -39.54 -2.58
N PRO A 361 8.59 -39.12 -3.77
CA PRO A 361 8.47 -37.73 -4.25
C PRO A 361 7.37 -36.94 -3.57
N GLN A 362 7.55 -35.61 -3.48
CA GLN A 362 6.57 -34.67 -3.02
C GLN A 362 6.25 -33.65 -4.11
N GLN A 363 5.02 -33.23 -4.21
CA GLN A 363 4.54 -32.37 -5.28
C GLN A 363 3.80 -31.15 -4.70
N PHE A 364 4.12 -29.99 -5.24
CA PHE A 364 3.44 -28.73 -5.01
C PHE A 364 2.71 -28.36 -6.28
N TYR A 365 1.39 -28.28 -6.22
CA TYR A 365 0.53 -28.02 -7.37
C TYR A 365 0.03 -26.59 -7.36
N ILE A 366 0.20 -25.87 -8.46
CA ILE A 366 -0.30 -24.53 -8.65
C ILE A 366 -1.32 -24.54 -9.80
N ASP A 367 -2.58 -24.18 -9.49
CA ASP A 367 -3.68 -24.18 -10.43
C ASP A 367 -3.71 -22.91 -11.28
N TYR A 368 -3.53 -21.77 -10.64
CA TYR A 368 -3.34 -20.49 -11.31
C TYR A 368 -2.57 -19.49 -10.43
N VAL A 369 -2.04 -18.48 -11.09
CA VAL A 369 -1.53 -17.24 -10.51
C VAL A 369 -2.25 -16.08 -11.17
N SER A 370 -2.74 -15.14 -10.38
CA SER A 370 -3.39 -13.91 -10.86
C SER A 370 -2.82 -12.70 -10.12
N VAL A 371 -2.51 -11.66 -10.87
CA VAL A 371 -2.15 -10.34 -10.34
C VAL A 371 -3.13 -9.32 -10.92
N THR A 372 -3.84 -8.66 -10.04
CA THR A 372 -4.80 -7.62 -10.38
C THR A 372 -4.46 -6.33 -9.67
N GLN A 373 -4.92 -5.21 -10.19
CA GLN A 373 -4.75 -3.89 -9.60
C GLN A 373 -6.06 -3.15 -9.65
N ASN A 374 -6.45 -2.50 -8.58
CA ASN A 374 -7.53 -1.54 -8.65
C ASN A 374 -7.01 -0.18 -9.12
N THR A 375 -7.88 0.56 -9.83
CA THR A 375 -7.54 1.91 -10.28
C THR A 375 -7.74 2.90 -9.15
N CYS A 376 -6.97 4.00 -9.16
CA CYS A 376 -7.28 5.13 -8.28
C CYS A 376 -8.64 5.70 -8.62
N PHE A 377 -9.48 5.95 -7.61
CA PHE A 377 -10.82 6.52 -7.78
C PHE A 377 -11.06 7.62 -6.75
N ASP A 378 -11.85 8.66 -7.17
CA ASP A 378 -12.20 9.85 -6.37
C ASP A 378 -13.11 9.49 -5.19
#